data_39293903263ec7c6e48c3c831eed215a
#
_entry.id   39293903263ec7c6e48c3c831eed215a
#
_cell.length_a   1.000
_cell.length_b   1.000
_cell.length_c   1.000
_cell.angle_alpha   90.00
_cell.angle_beta   90.00
_cell.angle_gamma   90.00
#
_symmetry.space_group_name_H-M   'P 1'
#
loop_
_entity.id
_entity.type
_entity.pdbx_description
1 polymer ?
#
loop_
_entity_poly.entity_id
_entity_poly.type
_entity_poly.pdbx_seq_one_letter_code
_entity_poly.pdbx_strand_id
1 'polypeptide(L)'
;ARACYRADGINLVGKRPSRTGLGLAKLCYELLGENIEMAMDAIHHHVTTPALEQIIEATIYLSGVGAEAGGLAAAHAVNNGMSVVPDLHRAQHGEKVVFGLLTQLVLERAPQAEVDEVMRIIQVAGLPMTLQEMGLTRFIESEWRKVAALACDPLDTMGNMPMSVSEQDVYHAMIAANAMAERYRARHPRA
;
A
#
# COMPACT_ATOMS: atom_id res chain seq x y z
N ALA A 1 -9.52 1.49 -0.66
CA ALA A 1 -10.98 1.46 -0.53
C ALA A 1 -11.48 2.29 0.66
N ARG A 2 -10.96 2.08 1.91
CA ARG A 2 -11.45 2.78 3.12
C ARG A 2 -11.38 4.31 2.98
N ALA A 3 -10.28 4.87 2.53
CA ALA A 3 -10.12 6.31 2.33
C ALA A 3 -11.11 6.83 1.29
N CYS A 4 -11.18 6.21 0.13
CA CYS A 4 -12.09 6.58 -0.96
C CYS A 4 -13.57 6.54 -0.51
N TYR A 5 -13.98 5.52 0.23
CA TYR A 5 -15.33 5.44 0.76
C TYR A 5 -15.64 6.57 1.75
N ARG A 6 -14.70 6.90 2.64
CA ARG A 6 -14.86 7.99 3.62
C ARG A 6 -14.85 9.38 2.98
N ALA A 7 -14.14 9.54 1.87
CA ALA A 7 -14.08 10.77 1.10
C ALA A 7 -15.32 10.98 0.20
N ASP A 8 -16.20 9.97 0.09
CA ASP A 8 -17.24 9.92 -0.94
C ASP A 8 -16.65 10.08 -2.35
N GLY A 9 -15.45 9.49 -2.51
CA GLY A 9 -14.61 9.65 -3.70
C GLY A 9 -15.12 8.87 -4.91
N ILE A 10 -14.25 8.70 -5.91
CA ILE A 10 -14.58 8.04 -7.17
C ILE A 10 -13.79 6.73 -7.28
N ASN A 11 -14.49 5.61 -7.50
CA ASN A 11 -13.88 4.31 -7.71
C ASN A 11 -13.36 4.15 -9.16
N LEU A 12 -12.76 2.99 -9.47
CA LEU A 12 -12.13 2.76 -10.78
C LEU A 12 -13.10 2.76 -11.97
N VAL A 13 -14.40 2.57 -11.74
CA VAL A 13 -15.44 2.64 -12.78
C VAL A 13 -16.15 4.01 -12.84
N GLY A 14 -15.58 5.02 -12.20
CA GLY A 14 -16.10 6.39 -12.25
C GLY A 14 -17.38 6.60 -11.42
N LYS A 15 -17.61 5.78 -10.39
CA LYS A 15 -18.78 5.83 -9.51
C LYS A 15 -18.36 5.98 -8.05
N ARG A 16 -19.33 6.32 -7.20
CA ARG A 16 -19.11 6.30 -5.75
C ARG A 16 -18.80 4.89 -5.27
N PRO A 17 -17.87 4.72 -4.33
CA PRO A 17 -17.57 3.42 -3.76
C PRO A 17 -18.80 2.84 -3.05
N SER A 18 -19.03 1.54 -3.25
CA SER A 18 -20.16 0.86 -2.63
C SER A 18 -19.80 0.28 -1.25
N ARG A 19 -20.81 0.06 -0.39
CA ARG A 19 -20.63 -0.70 0.86
C ARG A 19 -20.11 -2.12 0.60
N THR A 20 -20.55 -2.73 -0.50
CA THR A 20 -20.08 -4.06 -0.91
C THR A 20 -18.61 -4.01 -1.25
N GLY A 21 -18.17 -3.04 -2.07
CA GLY A 21 -16.75 -2.87 -2.41
C GLY A 21 -15.87 -2.64 -1.18
N LEU A 22 -16.32 -1.81 -0.23
CA LEU A 22 -15.64 -1.63 1.05
C LEU A 22 -15.59 -2.93 1.85
N GLY A 23 -16.69 -3.70 1.89
CA GLY A 23 -16.76 -4.98 2.58
C GLY A 23 -15.82 -6.03 1.99
N LEU A 24 -15.72 -6.11 0.66
CA LEU A 24 -14.77 -7.01 -0.03
C LEU A 24 -13.32 -6.63 0.25
N ALA A 25 -12.99 -5.34 0.20
CA ALA A 25 -11.65 -4.87 0.53
C ALA A 25 -11.28 -5.13 2.00
N LYS A 26 -12.25 -5.01 2.91
CA LYS A 26 -12.06 -5.34 4.32
C LYS A 26 -11.83 -6.84 4.52
N LEU A 27 -12.65 -7.68 3.91
CA LEU A 27 -12.49 -9.14 3.94
C LEU A 27 -11.13 -9.56 3.39
N CYS A 28 -10.69 -8.95 2.27
CA CYS A 28 -9.36 -9.18 1.72
C CYS A 28 -8.26 -8.90 2.76
N TYR A 29 -8.33 -7.78 3.45
CA TYR A 29 -7.37 -7.42 4.49
C TYR A 29 -7.40 -8.37 5.69
N GLU A 30 -8.59 -8.77 6.14
CA GLU A 30 -8.78 -9.73 7.24
C GLU A 30 -8.18 -11.10 6.90
N LEU A 31 -8.47 -11.64 5.71
CA LEU A 31 -7.91 -12.92 5.26
C LEU A 31 -6.38 -12.88 5.14
N LEU A 32 -5.81 -11.76 4.67
CA LEU A 32 -4.35 -11.57 4.66
C LEU A 32 -3.78 -11.62 6.08
N GLY A 33 -4.34 -10.87 7.01
CA GLY A 33 -3.89 -10.83 8.40
C GLY A 33 -3.93 -12.18 9.10
N GLU A 34 -5.00 -12.94 8.87
CA GLU A 34 -5.24 -14.23 9.52
C GLU A 34 -4.42 -15.38 8.94
N ASN A 35 -4.12 -15.37 7.63
CA ASN A 35 -3.64 -16.55 6.93
C ASN A 35 -2.22 -16.42 6.36
N ILE A 36 -1.63 -15.21 6.33
CA ILE A 36 -0.39 -14.97 5.58
C ILE A 36 0.77 -15.87 6.04
N GLU A 37 0.94 -16.08 7.35
CA GLU A 37 2.04 -16.90 7.89
C GLU A 37 1.92 -18.35 7.42
N MET A 38 0.77 -18.98 7.70
CA MET A 38 0.51 -20.37 7.29
C MET A 38 0.53 -20.56 5.77
N ALA A 39 0.10 -19.55 5.02
CA ALA A 39 0.15 -19.60 3.56
C ALA A 39 1.59 -19.52 3.04
N MET A 40 2.43 -18.66 3.64
CA MET A 40 3.86 -18.59 3.27
C MET A 40 4.60 -19.88 3.61
N ASP A 41 4.30 -20.51 4.75
CA ASP A 41 4.81 -21.84 5.07
C ASP A 41 4.39 -22.88 4.04
N ALA A 42 3.11 -22.87 3.63
CA ALA A 42 2.61 -23.78 2.59
C ALA A 42 3.31 -23.58 1.25
N ILE A 43 3.56 -22.32 0.85
CA ILE A 43 4.34 -21.99 -0.36
C ILE A 43 5.75 -22.51 -0.25
N HIS A 44 6.42 -22.27 0.89
CA HIS A 44 7.79 -22.71 1.11
C HIS A 44 7.95 -24.24 1.02
N HIS A 45 6.97 -24.97 1.52
CA HIS A 45 6.95 -26.44 1.50
C HIS A 45 6.27 -27.05 0.26
N HIS A 46 5.83 -26.23 -0.70
CA HIS A 46 5.14 -26.65 -1.93
C HIS A 46 3.90 -27.52 -1.67
N VAL A 47 3.09 -27.15 -0.67
CA VAL A 47 1.84 -27.84 -0.32
C VAL A 47 0.65 -26.91 -0.43
N THR A 48 -0.52 -27.46 -0.74
CA THR A 48 -1.78 -26.71 -0.73
C THR A 48 -2.46 -26.88 0.62
N THR A 49 -2.83 -25.75 1.23
CA THR A 49 -3.53 -25.73 2.52
C THR A 49 -4.73 -24.77 2.44
N PRO A 50 -5.74 -24.89 3.32
CA PRO A 50 -6.82 -23.94 3.36
C PRO A 50 -6.40 -22.49 3.53
N ALA A 51 -5.33 -22.22 4.30
CA ALA A 51 -4.76 -20.87 4.44
C ALA A 51 -4.23 -20.32 3.12
N LEU A 52 -3.53 -21.15 2.33
CA LEU A 52 -3.05 -20.75 1.00
C LEU A 52 -4.22 -20.48 0.04
N GLU A 53 -5.26 -21.31 0.05
CA GLU A 53 -6.46 -21.11 -0.78
C GLU A 53 -7.15 -19.78 -0.45
N GLN A 54 -7.26 -19.42 0.84
CA GLN A 54 -7.82 -18.13 1.27
C GLN A 54 -6.95 -16.94 0.84
N ILE A 55 -5.62 -17.06 0.87
CA ILE A 55 -4.74 -16.02 0.33
C ILE A 55 -4.88 -15.88 -1.20
N ILE A 56 -5.05 -16.98 -1.92
CA ILE A 56 -5.31 -16.94 -3.36
C ILE A 56 -6.64 -16.25 -3.65
N GLU A 57 -7.71 -16.56 -2.92
CA GLU A 57 -9.00 -15.87 -3.04
C GLU A 57 -8.85 -14.37 -2.74
N ALA A 58 -8.18 -14.02 -1.66
CA ALA A 58 -7.95 -12.63 -1.28
C ALA A 58 -7.19 -11.85 -2.35
N THR A 59 -6.11 -12.42 -2.90
CA THR A 59 -5.21 -11.73 -3.83
C THR A 59 -5.72 -11.70 -5.27
N ILE A 60 -6.46 -12.70 -5.72
CA ILE A 60 -6.93 -12.79 -7.11
C ILE A 60 -8.34 -12.19 -7.24
N TYR A 61 -9.26 -12.52 -6.35
CA TYR A 61 -10.66 -12.13 -6.47
C TYR A 61 -10.99 -10.88 -5.64
N LEU A 62 -10.79 -10.94 -4.33
CA LEU A 62 -11.23 -9.87 -3.43
C LEU A 62 -10.45 -8.57 -3.65
N SER A 63 -9.16 -8.64 -3.91
CA SER A 63 -8.34 -7.45 -4.18
C SER A 63 -8.81 -6.73 -5.45
N GLY A 64 -9.07 -7.46 -6.52
CA GLY A 64 -9.52 -6.90 -7.79
C GLY A 64 -10.89 -6.25 -7.68
N VAL A 65 -11.89 -7.01 -7.26
CA VAL A 65 -13.27 -6.50 -7.13
C VAL A 65 -13.38 -5.44 -6.04
N GLY A 66 -12.64 -5.63 -4.93
CA GLY A 66 -12.57 -4.65 -3.83
C GLY A 66 -11.95 -3.32 -4.26
N ALA A 67 -10.91 -3.34 -5.08
CA ALA A 67 -10.30 -2.13 -5.65
C ALA A 67 -11.23 -1.45 -6.66
N GLU A 68 -11.80 -2.22 -7.59
CA GLU A 68 -12.71 -1.69 -8.61
C GLU A 68 -13.93 -1.02 -8.00
N ALA A 69 -14.62 -1.70 -7.09
CA ALA A 69 -15.86 -1.21 -6.49
C ALA A 69 -15.64 -0.28 -5.29
N GLY A 70 -14.53 -0.44 -4.58
CA GLY A 70 -14.18 0.33 -3.38
C GLY A 70 -13.29 1.56 -3.63
N GLY A 71 -12.62 1.61 -4.78
CA GLY A 71 -11.74 2.70 -5.20
C GLY A 71 -10.36 2.67 -4.54
N LEU A 72 -9.49 3.53 -5.03
CA LEU A 72 -8.10 3.71 -4.61
C LEU A 72 -7.92 5.11 -3.98
N ALA A 73 -6.75 5.35 -3.37
CA ALA A 73 -6.43 6.64 -2.76
C ALA A 73 -4.90 6.88 -2.79
N ALA A 74 -4.32 7.51 -1.76
CA ALA A 74 -2.92 7.93 -1.74
C ALA A 74 -1.91 6.82 -2.03
N ALA A 75 -2.17 5.57 -1.63
CA ALA A 75 -1.24 4.46 -1.88
C ALA A 75 -0.92 4.28 -3.38
N HIS A 76 -1.93 4.38 -4.24
CA HIS A 76 -1.74 4.26 -5.68
C HIS A 76 -1.25 5.57 -6.30
N ALA A 77 -1.70 6.73 -5.83
CA ALA A 77 -1.20 8.02 -6.27
C ALA A 77 0.31 8.16 -6.04
N VAL A 78 0.81 7.75 -4.86
CA VAL A 78 2.25 7.72 -4.56
C VAL A 78 2.99 6.74 -5.47
N ASN A 79 2.44 5.53 -5.70
CA ASN A 79 3.03 4.59 -6.66
C ASN A 79 3.16 5.21 -8.06
N ASN A 80 2.11 5.89 -8.53
CA ASN A 80 2.11 6.53 -9.85
C ASN A 80 3.18 7.65 -9.90
N GLY A 81 3.26 8.47 -8.86
CA GLY A 81 4.31 9.48 -8.73
C GLY A 81 5.71 8.89 -8.77
N MET A 82 5.96 7.72 -8.15
CA MET A 82 7.28 7.07 -8.15
C MET A 82 7.75 6.60 -9.53
N SER A 83 6.91 6.65 -10.56
CA SER A 83 7.30 6.30 -11.94
C SER A 83 8.42 7.17 -12.51
N VAL A 84 8.65 8.37 -11.97
CA VAL A 84 9.72 9.29 -12.42
C VAL A 84 11.07 9.05 -11.74
N VAL A 85 11.16 8.11 -10.79
CA VAL A 85 12.40 7.79 -10.09
C VAL A 85 13.11 6.64 -10.82
N PRO A 86 14.23 6.87 -11.50
CA PRO A 86 14.88 5.86 -12.36
C PRO A 86 15.28 4.59 -11.60
N ASP A 87 15.77 4.73 -10.37
CA ASP A 87 16.21 3.62 -9.54
C ASP A 87 15.06 2.62 -9.25
N LEU A 88 13.81 3.10 -9.26
CA LEU A 88 12.63 2.29 -8.95
C LEU A 88 11.95 1.67 -10.18
N HIS A 89 12.53 1.81 -11.38
CA HIS A 89 11.94 1.23 -12.60
C HIS A 89 11.90 -0.30 -12.58
N ARG A 90 12.78 -0.95 -11.81
CA ARG A 90 12.78 -2.41 -11.64
C ARG A 90 11.84 -2.91 -10.57
N ALA A 91 11.44 -2.03 -9.64
CA ALA A 91 10.47 -2.39 -8.61
C ALA A 91 9.10 -2.65 -9.23
N GLN A 92 8.47 -3.74 -8.82
CA GLN A 92 7.16 -4.12 -9.31
C GLN A 92 6.08 -3.14 -8.82
N HIS A 93 4.94 -3.11 -9.51
CA HIS A 93 3.81 -2.26 -9.13
C HIS A 93 3.39 -2.46 -7.68
N GLY A 94 3.19 -3.72 -7.26
CA GLY A 94 2.79 -4.05 -5.89
C GLY A 94 3.80 -3.62 -4.83
N GLU A 95 5.10 -3.71 -5.12
CA GLU A 95 6.16 -3.26 -4.21
C GLU A 95 6.11 -1.75 -3.97
N LYS A 96 5.88 -0.97 -5.04
CA LYS A 96 5.71 0.48 -4.93
C LYS A 96 4.40 0.85 -4.22
N VAL A 97 3.31 0.10 -4.46
CA VAL A 97 2.03 0.30 -3.76
C VAL A 97 2.16 0.00 -2.26
N VAL A 98 2.97 -0.97 -1.85
CA VAL A 98 3.29 -1.23 -0.43
C VAL A 98 3.89 0.02 0.23
N PHE A 99 4.88 0.64 -0.38
CA PHE A 99 5.44 1.89 0.14
C PHE A 99 4.42 3.03 0.14
N GLY A 100 3.62 3.13 -0.93
CA GLY A 100 2.50 4.07 -1.01
C GLY A 100 1.47 3.85 0.10
N LEU A 101 1.20 2.59 0.48
CA LEU A 101 0.32 2.26 1.61
C LEU A 101 0.91 2.76 2.94
N LEU A 102 2.20 2.55 3.20
CA LEU A 102 2.85 3.07 4.40
C LEU A 102 2.79 4.60 4.45
N THR A 103 2.98 5.26 3.30
CA THR A 103 2.81 6.72 3.17
C THR A 103 1.38 7.15 3.47
N GLN A 104 0.37 6.43 2.96
CA GLN A 104 -1.03 6.70 3.25
C GLN A 104 -1.36 6.56 4.74
N LEU A 105 -0.84 5.52 5.41
CA LEU A 105 -1.05 5.34 6.84
C LEU A 105 -0.50 6.51 7.67
N VAL A 106 0.64 7.07 7.25
CA VAL A 106 1.20 8.30 7.86
C VAL A 106 0.27 9.49 7.65
N LEU A 107 -0.20 9.72 6.42
CA LEU A 107 -1.14 10.80 6.09
C LEU A 107 -2.45 10.69 6.89
N GLU A 108 -3.00 9.48 7.01
CA GLU A 108 -4.22 9.21 7.79
C GLU A 108 -4.00 9.28 9.31
N ARG A 109 -2.77 9.40 9.78
CA ARG A 109 -2.41 9.27 11.21
C ARG A 109 -2.98 7.99 11.79
N ALA A 110 -2.78 6.87 11.07
CA ALA A 110 -3.32 5.59 11.44
C ALA A 110 -2.86 5.16 12.85
N PRO A 111 -3.70 4.46 13.62
CA PRO A 111 -3.29 3.91 14.91
C PRO A 111 -2.06 3.02 14.78
N GLN A 112 -1.14 3.08 15.76
CA GLN A 112 0.11 2.31 15.72
C GLN A 112 -0.14 0.81 15.55
N ALA A 113 -1.17 0.26 16.18
CA ALA A 113 -1.53 -1.15 16.04
C ALA A 113 -1.89 -1.54 14.58
N GLU A 114 -2.55 -0.65 13.83
CA GLU A 114 -2.83 -0.89 12.41
C GLU A 114 -1.54 -0.83 11.58
N VAL A 115 -0.67 0.11 11.86
CA VAL A 115 0.64 0.24 11.21
C VAL A 115 1.49 -1.00 11.45
N ASP A 116 1.55 -1.48 12.69
CA ASP A 116 2.33 -2.67 13.07
C ASP A 116 1.79 -3.92 12.38
N GLU A 117 0.48 -4.08 12.30
CA GLU A 117 -0.15 -5.22 11.62
C GLU A 117 0.12 -5.20 10.11
N VAL A 118 0.01 -4.04 9.45
CA VAL A 118 0.35 -3.90 8.03
C VAL A 118 1.83 -4.22 7.81
N MET A 119 2.73 -3.73 8.64
CA MET A 119 4.16 -4.02 8.53
C MET A 119 4.46 -5.51 8.76
N ARG A 120 3.76 -6.17 9.69
CA ARG A 120 3.86 -7.62 9.91
C ARG A 120 3.50 -8.39 8.64
N ILE A 121 2.36 -8.08 8.03
CA ILE A 121 1.92 -8.71 6.77
C ILE A 121 2.97 -8.53 5.67
N ILE A 122 3.47 -7.30 5.47
CA ILE A 122 4.51 -6.99 4.49
C ILE A 122 5.79 -7.78 4.77
N GLN A 123 6.19 -7.88 6.04
CA GLN A 123 7.37 -8.62 6.49
C GLN A 123 7.25 -10.11 6.14
N VAL A 124 6.13 -10.73 6.52
CA VAL A 124 5.86 -12.16 6.31
C VAL A 124 5.77 -12.47 4.82
N ALA A 125 5.12 -11.61 4.03
CA ALA A 125 5.05 -11.73 2.57
C ALA A 125 6.40 -11.54 1.87
N GLY A 126 7.47 -11.18 2.58
CA GLY A 126 8.80 -10.94 1.99
C GLY A 126 8.88 -9.71 1.09
N LEU A 127 7.90 -8.81 1.16
CA LEU A 127 7.85 -7.61 0.33
C LEU A 127 8.81 -6.51 0.83
N PRO A 128 9.35 -5.67 -0.06
CA PRO A 128 10.12 -4.51 0.35
C PRO A 128 9.22 -3.49 1.04
N MET A 129 9.72 -2.82 2.08
CA MET A 129 9.01 -1.74 2.75
C MET A 129 9.82 -0.44 2.84
N THR A 130 11.13 -0.50 2.59
CA THR A 130 11.98 0.69 2.52
C THR A 130 12.32 1.04 1.08
N LEU A 131 12.65 2.30 0.83
CA LEU A 131 13.09 2.76 -0.48
C LEU A 131 14.37 2.03 -0.93
N GLN A 132 15.28 1.77 0.00
CA GLN A 132 16.52 1.03 -0.29
C GLN A 132 16.24 -0.41 -0.71
N GLU A 133 15.29 -1.09 -0.05
CA GLU A 133 14.88 -2.45 -0.43
C GLU A 133 14.25 -2.52 -1.82
N MET A 134 13.61 -1.43 -2.27
CA MET A 134 13.08 -1.29 -3.63
C MET A 134 14.13 -0.93 -4.68
N GLY A 135 15.38 -0.69 -4.27
CA GLY A 135 16.49 -0.39 -5.17
C GLY A 135 16.93 1.07 -5.21
N LEU A 136 16.38 1.95 -4.38
CA LEU A 136 16.83 3.34 -4.33
C LEU A 136 18.28 3.38 -3.84
N THR A 137 19.17 3.93 -4.67
CA THR A 137 20.60 4.06 -4.36
C THR A 137 20.92 5.40 -3.72
N ARG A 138 20.18 6.45 -4.08
CA ARG A 138 20.38 7.81 -3.57
C ARG A 138 19.07 8.57 -3.49
N PHE A 139 18.79 9.15 -2.33
CA PHE A 139 17.68 10.06 -2.16
C PHE A 139 18.01 11.44 -2.74
N ILE A 140 17.30 11.86 -3.81
CA ILE A 140 17.44 13.17 -4.44
C ILE A 140 16.17 13.96 -4.17
N GLU A 141 16.24 14.98 -3.33
CA GLU A 141 15.07 15.75 -2.88
C GLU A 141 14.20 16.25 -4.04
N SER A 142 14.81 16.78 -5.09
CA SER A 142 14.06 17.32 -6.23
C SER A 142 13.26 16.24 -6.99
N GLU A 143 13.71 15.00 -7.00
CA GLU A 143 12.94 13.88 -7.58
C GLU A 143 11.76 13.53 -6.70
N TRP A 144 11.93 13.43 -5.39
CA TRP A 144 10.86 13.10 -4.45
C TRP A 144 9.83 14.22 -4.32
N ARG A 145 10.23 15.48 -4.53
CA ARG A 145 9.26 16.57 -4.69
C ARG A 145 8.43 16.43 -5.97
N LYS A 146 9.01 15.94 -7.08
CA LYS A 146 8.26 15.62 -8.29
C LYS A 146 7.31 14.44 -8.08
N VAL A 147 7.74 13.40 -7.34
CA VAL A 147 6.85 12.29 -6.93
C VAL A 147 5.63 12.84 -6.20
N ALA A 148 5.84 13.72 -5.22
CA ALA A 148 4.75 14.31 -4.46
C ALA A 148 3.82 15.15 -5.33
N ALA A 149 4.35 15.96 -6.24
CA ALA A 149 3.56 16.77 -7.18
C ALA A 149 2.71 15.88 -8.09
N LEU A 150 3.30 14.83 -8.67
CA LEU A 150 2.56 13.90 -9.52
C LEU A 150 1.50 13.10 -8.74
N ALA A 151 1.80 12.69 -7.51
CA ALA A 151 0.84 12.02 -6.66
C ALA A 151 -0.37 12.92 -6.31
N CYS A 152 -0.19 14.24 -6.32
CA CYS A 152 -1.25 15.22 -6.10
C CYS A 152 -1.92 15.72 -7.39
N ASP A 153 -1.64 15.09 -8.54
CA ASP A 153 -2.32 15.42 -9.80
C ASP A 153 -3.85 15.28 -9.61
N PRO A 154 -4.64 16.28 -10.00
CA PRO A 154 -6.11 16.21 -9.88
C PRO A 154 -6.78 15.04 -10.58
N LEU A 155 -6.10 14.41 -11.55
CA LEU A 155 -6.59 13.22 -12.25
C LEU A 155 -6.20 11.91 -11.56
N ASP A 156 -5.37 11.98 -10.51
CA ASP A 156 -4.96 10.80 -9.75
C ASP A 156 -5.82 10.58 -8.49
N THR A 157 -5.60 9.48 -7.82
CA THR A 157 -6.44 8.98 -6.73
C THR A 157 -6.18 9.67 -5.38
N MET A 158 -5.25 10.63 -5.30
CA MET A 158 -5.04 11.43 -4.06
C MET A 158 -6.30 12.18 -3.65
N GLY A 159 -7.10 12.64 -4.61
CA GLY A 159 -8.40 13.28 -4.35
C GLY A 159 -9.41 12.39 -3.60
N ASN A 160 -9.16 11.09 -3.53
CA ASN A 160 -9.95 10.13 -2.75
C ASN A 160 -9.52 10.03 -1.27
N MET A 161 -8.63 10.90 -0.78
CA MET A 161 -8.34 10.99 0.66
C MET A 161 -9.43 11.77 1.39
N PRO A 162 -9.81 11.35 2.62
CA PRO A 162 -10.90 12.01 3.37
C PRO A 162 -10.45 13.32 4.05
N MET A 163 -9.31 13.86 3.66
CA MET A 163 -8.78 15.15 4.06
C MET A 163 -8.05 15.80 2.89
N SER A 164 -7.89 17.12 2.93
CA SER A 164 -7.02 17.81 1.98
C SER A 164 -5.57 17.39 2.21
N VAL A 165 -4.86 17.05 1.15
CA VAL A 165 -3.46 16.63 1.16
C VAL A 165 -2.70 17.49 0.16
N SER A 166 -1.67 18.20 0.64
CA SER A 166 -0.78 19.00 -0.21
C SER A 166 0.43 18.16 -0.67
N GLU A 167 1.11 18.61 -1.73
CA GLU A 167 2.38 18.04 -2.17
C GLU A 167 3.42 17.99 -1.03
N GLN A 168 3.43 19.00 -0.18
CA GLN A 168 4.34 19.07 0.97
C GLN A 168 4.00 17.98 2.01
N ASP A 169 2.70 17.70 2.25
CA ASP A 169 2.27 16.63 3.14
C ASP A 169 2.69 15.27 2.60
N VAL A 170 2.51 15.02 1.30
CA VAL A 170 2.95 13.78 0.65
C VAL A 170 4.46 13.60 0.75
N TYR A 171 5.22 14.65 0.45
CA TYR A 171 6.69 14.62 0.55
C TYR A 171 7.15 14.26 1.97
N HIS A 172 6.61 14.93 2.99
CA HIS A 172 6.95 14.63 4.38
C HIS A 172 6.48 13.24 4.82
N ALA A 173 5.30 12.80 4.36
CA ALA A 173 4.78 11.47 4.69
C ALA A 173 5.64 10.36 4.10
N MET A 174 6.17 10.51 2.87
CA MET A 174 7.10 9.55 2.28
C MET A 174 8.39 9.41 3.09
N ILE A 175 8.97 10.53 3.54
CA ILE A 175 10.18 10.51 4.40
C ILE A 175 9.88 9.81 5.73
N ALA A 176 8.75 10.16 6.35
CA ALA A 176 8.34 9.58 7.62
C ALA A 176 8.03 8.07 7.49
N ALA A 177 7.37 7.66 6.41
CA ALA A 177 7.07 6.25 6.10
C ALA A 177 8.37 5.44 5.92
N ASN A 178 9.35 5.96 5.17
CA ASN A 178 10.64 5.29 5.00
C ASN A 178 11.37 5.13 6.34
N ALA A 179 11.47 6.20 7.13
CA ALA A 179 12.09 6.13 8.45
C ALA A 179 11.37 5.19 9.42
N MET A 180 10.04 5.10 9.33
CA MET A 180 9.22 4.15 10.09
C MET A 180 9.52 2.71 9.66
N ALA A 181 9.59 2.44 8.37
CA ALA A 181 9.92 1.13 7.81
C ALA A 181 11.34 0.69 8.19
N GLU A 182 12.34 1.59 8.13
CA GLU A 182 13.71 1.32 8.55
C GLU A 182 13.78 0.94 10.03
N ARG A 183 13.08 1.67 10.92
CA ARG A 183 13.00 1.33 12.35
C ARG A 183 12.33 -0.02 12.58
N TYR A 184 11.30 -0.35 11.83
CA TYR A 184 10.65 -1.66 11.91
C TYR A 184 11.61 -2.78 11.50
N ARG A 185 12.32 -2.63 10.38
CA ARG A 185 13.35 -3.58 9.91
C ARG A 185 14.48 -3.78 10.89
N ALA A 186 14.92 -2.72 11.54
CA ALA A 186 15.97 -2.83 12.57
C ALA A 186 15.55 -3.68 13.78
N ARG A 187 14.25 -3.69 14.10
CA ARG A 187 13.69 -4.51 15.19
C ARG A 187 13.31 -5.93 14.75
N HIS A 188 13.00 -6.09 13.48
CA HIS A 188 12.53 -7.34 12.86
C HIS A 188 13.36 -7.63 11.61
N PRO A 189 14.64 -8.03 11.75
CA PRO A 189 15.46 -8.35 10.59
C PRO A 189 14.83 -9.50 9.78
N ARG A 190 15.05 -9.47 8.46
CA ARG A 190 14.70 -10.63 7.61
C ARG A 190 15.57 -11.82 8.00
N ALA A 191 14.96 -13.00 8.10
CA ALA A 191 15.67 -14.25 8.28
C ALA A 191 16.52 -14.59 7.05
#